data_7af27ed1dab0757948007cb1465fbab5
#
_entry.id   7af27ed1dab0757948007cb1465fbab5
#
_cell.length_a   1.000
_cell.length_b   1.000
_cell.length_c   1.000
_cell.angle_alpha   90.00
_cell.angle_beta   90.00
_cell.angle_gamma   90.00
#
_symmetry.space_group_name_H-M   'P 1'
#
loop_
_entity.id
_entity.type
_entity.pdbx_description
1 polymer ?
#
loop_
_entity_poly.entity_id
_entity_poly.type
_entity_poly.pdbx_seq_one_letter_code
_entity_poly.pdbx_strand_id
1 'polypeptide(L)'
;MFTKALSALAILLSTVSGAVAVTKHEGTAANRAPANKASPQNPRDKADFVIGNMLFVGFHEMGHALTDLFHLPTLGRAEDAADSFATIALLNAGSEFSINVLVQAARGLFLSDRRDRKQREELDFSDVHGLDRQRAYQIICLMVGSDQEHFRELADRVRMARDRQRTCGNDYEDAKYAWHSLLESHRHADGEPTATIEIAYEAGQGNLKRYARSFQSVALLEALSDYASSRYALPRPIKMVMASCGDANAAWVSSAYTETLCYELAGASSIFTRASRQTAKCRTTGSYQRMSRGSALRITRRQARSTRLRWR
;
A
#
# COMPACT_ATOMS: atom_id res chain seq x y z
N MET A 1 21.45 -67.02 14.68
CA MET A 1 22.11 -67.24 15.99
C MET A 1 22.35 -65.90 16.60
N PHE A 2 22.05 -65.84 17.92
CA PHE A 2 22.23 -64.72 18.87
C PHE A 2 21.19 -63.57 18.76
N THR A 3 20.12 -63.59 19.44
CA THR A 3 19.64 -63.48 20.85
C THR A 3 19.80 -62.10 21.47
N LYS A 4 18.66 -61.48 21.67
CA LYS A 4 18.09 -60.74 22.83
C LYS A 4 18.99 -59.89 23.72
N ALA A 5 18.57 -58.67 23.95
CA ALA A 5 18.38 -58.16 25.32
C ALA A 5 17.38 -57.01 25.36
N LEU A 6 16.23 -57.22 26.02
CA LEU A 6 15.30 -56.22 26.54
C LEU A 6 15.92 -55.62 27.81
N SER A 7 15.86 -54.33 27.97
CA SER A 7 15.98 -53.67 29.28
C SER A 7 14.81 -52.74 29.48
N ALA A 8 13.90 -53.14 30.36
CA ALA A 8 12.81 -52.35 30.89
C ALA A 8 13.34 -51.33 31.90
N LEU A 9 12.98 -50.05 31.73
CA LEU A 9 13.19 -49.06 32.78
C LEU A 9 11.80 -48.52 33.20
N ALA A 10 11.42 -48.93 34.39
CA ALA A 10 10.24 -48.45 35.10
C ALA A 10 10.50 -47.05 35.63
N ILE A 11 9.67 -46.09 35.29
CA ILE A 11 9.67 -44.74 35.88
C ILE A 11 8.45 -44.57 36.75
N LEU A 12 8.70 -44.27 38.01
CA LEU A 12 7.73 -44.03 39.07
C LEU A 12 6.80 -42.85 38.74
N LEU A 13 5.50 -43.07 38.87
CA LEU A 13 4.51 -41.97 38.96
C LEU A 13 4.57 -41.39 40.40
N SER A 14 4.96 -40.12 40.48
CA SER A 14 4.75 -39.30 41.67
C SER A 14 3.52 -38.40 41.39
N THR A 15 2.41 -38.72 42.01
CA THR A 15 1.21 -37.87 42.03
C THR A 15 1.42 -36.70 42.99
N VAL A 16 1.53 -35.48 42.47
CA VAL A 16 1.38 -34.27 43.28
C VAL A 16 -0.01 -33.68 43.03
N SER A 17 -0.91 -33.90 43.97
CA SER A 17 -2.19 -33.20 44.04
C SER A 17 -1.97 -31.79 44.57
N GLY A 18 -1.92 -30.82 43.67
CA GLY A 18 -1.98 -29.39 44.00
C GLY A 18 -3.37 -28.86 43.76
N ALA A 19 -4.17 -28.61 44.81
CA ALA A 19 -5.43 -27.91 44.72
C ALA A 19 -5.19 -26.46 44.34
N VAL A 20 -5.57 -26.07 43.12
CA VAL A 20 -5.58 -24.68 42.68
C VAL A 20 -6.90 -24.05 43.13
N ALA A 21 -6.82 -23.13 44.08
CA ALA A 21 -7.95 -22.28 44.47
C ALA A 21 -8.31 -21.34 43.34
N VAL A 22 -9.52 -21.51 42.78
CA VAL A 22 -10.10 -20.60 41.81
C VAL A 22 -10.57 -19.35 42.56
N THR A 23 -9.78 -18.30 42.55
CA THR A 23 -10.25 -16.97 42.96
C THR A 23 -11.08 -16.36 41.82
N LYS A 24 -12.39 -16.19 42.08
CA LYS A 24 -13.29 -15.39 41.26
C LYS A 24 -12.73 -13.95 41.22
N HIS A 25 -12.10 -13.56 40.12
CA HIS A 25 -11.91 -12.15 39.80
C HIS A 25 -13.25 -11.57 39.31
N GLU A 26 -13.89 -10.77 40.14
CA GLU A 26 -14.94 -9.87 39.73
C GLU A 26 -14.36 -8.91 38.70
N GLY A 27 -14.92 -8.93 37.47
CA GLY A 27 -14.49 -8.08 36.36
C GLY A 27 -14.79 -6.63 36.69
N THR A 28 -13.75 -5.88 37.00
CA THR A 28 -13.77 -4.44 36.91
C THR A 28 -13.99 -4.05 35.45
N ALA A 29 -15.01 -3.24 35.21
CA ALA A 29 -15.37 -2.71 33.92
C ALA A 29 -14.12 -2.19 33.18
N ALA A 30 -13.74 -2.90 32.12
CA ALA A 30 -12.66 -2.48 31.25
C ALA A 30 -12.97 -1.08 30.73
N ASN A 31 -12.13 -0.14 31.10
CA ASN A 31 -12.10 1.22 30.62
C ASN A 31 -12.09 1.17 29.08
N ARG A 32 -13.27 1.37 28.47
CA ARG A 32 -13.38 1.58 27.02
C ARG A 32 -12.55 2.82 26.72
N ALA A 33 -11.41 2.64 26.10
CA ALA A 33 -10.64 3.73 25.56
C ALA A 33 -11.57 4.62 24.74
N PRO A 34 -11.57 5.95 24.97
CA PRO A 34 -12.49 6.84 24.27
C PRO A 34 -12.22 6.71 22.78
N ALA A 35 -13.28 6.48 22.00
CA ALA A 35 -13.22 6.50 20.55
C ALA A 35 -12.44 7.74 20.11
N ASN A 36 -11.30 7.52 19.47
CA ASN A 36 -10.32 8.53 19.09
C ASN A 36 -11.05 9.63 18.29
N LYS A 37 -11.39 10.73 18.94
CA LYS A 37 -11.84 11.95 18.25
C LYS A 37 -10.74 12.27 17.28
N ALA A 38 -11.05 12.34 15.98
CA ALA A 38 -10.11 12.68 14.93
C ALA A 38 -9.27 13.89 15.35
N SER A 39 -8.10 13.64 15.91
CA SER A 39 -7.12 14.62 16.31
C SER A 39 -6.76 15.44 15.07
N PRO A 40 -6.50 16.75 15.16
CA PRO A 40 -5.99 17.51 14.02
C PRO A 40 -4.76 16.78 13.50
N GLN A 41 -4.82 16.35 12.23
CA GLN A 41 -3.84 15.44 11.63
C GLN A 41 -2.43 15.94 11.91
N ASN A 42 -1.69 15.15 12.69
CA ASN A 42 -0.29 15.38 13.00
C ASN A 42 0.47 15.58 11.66
N PRO A 43 1.46 16.47 11.57
CA PRO A 43 2.33 16.58 10.40
C PRO A 43 2.92 15.22 9.96
N ARG A 44 3.15 14.29 10.89
CA ARG A 44 3.55 12.90 10.61
C ARG A 44 2.52 12.16 9.77
N ASP A 45 1.22 12.20 10.14
CA ASP A 45 0.16 11.50 9.39
C ASP A 45 0.09 11.94 7.93
N LYS A 46 0.45 13.20 7.66
CA LYS A 46 0.50 13.73 6.30
C LYS A 46 1.74 13.25 5.55
N ALA A 47 2.88 13.21 6.19
CA ALA A 47 4.11 12.69 5.60
C ALA A 47 3.95 11.18 5.29
N ASP A 48 3.46 10.42 6.26
CA ASP A 48 3.20 8.98 6.12
C ASP A 48 2.23 8.70 4.97
N PHE A 49 1.19 9.52 4.83
CA PHE A 49 0.24 9.40 3.72
C PHE A 49 0.91 9.63 2.36
N VAL A 50 1.71 10.68 2.22
CA VAL A 50 2.38 11.01 0.96
C VAL A 50 3.46 9.98 0.63
N ILE A 51 4.31 9.65 1.60
CA ILE A 51 5.38 8.66 1.42
C ILE A 51 4.78 7.27 1.12
N GLY A 52 3.75 6.86 1.86
CA GLY A 52 3.10 5.57 1.65
C GLY A 52 2.50 5.43 0.27
N ASN A 53 1.79 6.46 -0.23
CA ASN A 53 1.26 6.42 -1.59
C ASN A 53 2.39 6.39 -2.64
N MET A 54 3.46 7.17 -2.46
CA MET A 54 4.58 7.18 -3.42
C MET A 54 5.33 5.86 -3.44
N LEU A 55 5.53 5.21 -2.29
CA LEU A 55 6.17 3.89 -2.23
C LEU A 55 5.28 2.80 -2.87
N PHE A 56 3.98 2.81 -2.59
CA PHE A 56 3.08 1.85 -3.23
C PHE A 56 3.13 1.98 -4.75
N VAL A 57 3.14 3.22 -5.24
CA VAL A 57 3.27 3.50 -6.67
C VAL A 57 4.60 3.01 -7.23
N GLY A 58 5.71 3.26 -6.54
CA GLY A 58 7.01 2.73 -6.95
C GLY A 58 7.01 1.20 -7.02
N PHE A 59 6.43 0.51 -6.05
CA PHE A 59 6.27 -0.95 -6.13
C PHE A 59 5.34 -1.39 -7.26
N HIS A 60 4.31 -0.61 -7.59
CA HIS A 60 3.44 -0.86 -8.74
C HIS A 60 4.23 -0.77 -10.06
N GLU A 61 4.97 0.30 -10.27
CA GLU A 61 5.83 0.47 -11.47
C GLU A 61 6.93 -0.59 -11.54
N MET A 62 7.48 -1.00 -10.41
CA MET A 62 8.39 -2.14 -10.33
C MET A 62 7.73 -3.45 -10.78
N GLY A 63 6.44 -3.66 -10.50
CA GLY A 63 5.67 -4.78 -11.03
C GLY A 63 5.64 -4.80 -12.55
N HIS A 64 5.43 -3.66 -13.19
CA HIS A 64 5.54 -3.49 -14.64
C HIS A 64 6.98 -3.73 -15.12
N ALA A 65 7.98 -3.18 -14.44
CA ALA A 65 9.39 -3.35 -14.77
C ALA A 65 9.80 -4.83 -14.76
N LEU A 66 9.48 -5.57 -13.71
CA LEU A 66 9.81 -6.99 -13.61
C LEU A 66 9.08 -7.83 -14.66
N THR A 67 7.81 -7.51 -14.93
CA THR A 67 7.02 -8.16 -15.97
C THR A 67 7.66 -7.99 -17.35
N ASP A 68 8.10 -6.79 -17.68
CA ASP A 68 8.76 -6.46 -18.94
C ASP A 68 10.17 -7.07 -19.04
N LEU A 69 11.00 -6.85 -18.03
CA LEU A 69 12.41 -7.30 -18.00
C LEU A 69 12.55 -8.82 -18.08
N PHE A 70 11.64 -9.55 -17.46
CA PHE A 70 11.66 -11.01 -17.45
C PHE A 70 10.69 -11.66 -18.45
N HIS A 71 10.00 -10.83 -19.26
CA HIS A 71 9.00 -11.28 -20.24
C HIS A 71 7.93 -12.19 -19.62
N LEU A 72 7.43 -11.79 -18.43
CA LEU A 72 6.45 -12.59 -17.70
C LEU A 72 5.07 -12.52 -18.36
N PRO A 73 4.35 -13.63 -18.43
CA PRO A 73 2.98 -13.64 -18.95
C PRO A 73 2.04 -12.93 -17.96
N THR A 74 1.18 -12.05 -18.47
CA THR A 74 0.13 -11.39 -17.68
C THR A 74 -1.22 -11.86 -18.15
N LEU A 75 -2.02 -12.44 -17.25
CA LEU A 75 -3.40 -12.84 -17.51
C LEU A 75 -4.34 -11.75 -16.93
N GLY A 76 -5.12 -11.12 -17.78
CA GLY A 76 -6.00 -10.02 -17.41
C GLY A 76 -5.32 -8.65 -17.55
N ARG A 77 -5.70 -7.70 -16.71
CA ARG A 77 -5.15 -6.35 -16.77
C ARG A 77 -3.77 -6.29 -16.13
N ALA A 78 -2.81 -5.71 -16.84
CA ALA A 78 -1.45 -5.51 -16.33
C ALA A 78 -1.44 -4.66 -15.04
N GLU A 79 -2.35 -3.69 -14.96
CA GLU A 79 -2.51 -2.79 -13.81
C GLU A 79 -2.96 -3.53 -12.53
N ASP A 80 -3.90 -4.48 -12.67
CA ASP A 80 -4.32 -5.31 -11.53
C ASP A 80 -3.18 -6.24 -11.07
N ALA A 81 -2.37 -6.74 -12.01
CA ALA A 81 -1.18 -7.52 -11.70
C ALA A 81 -0.13 -6.69 -10.96
N ALA A 82 0.15 -5.46 -11.41
CA ALA A 82 1.09 -4.55 -10.76
C ALA A 82 0.63 -4.14 -9.35
N ASP A 83 -0.65 -3.86 -9.14
CA ASP A 83 -1.22 -3.62 -7.80
C ASP A 83 -1.07 -4.84 -6.89
N SER A 84 -1.29 -6.03 -7.44
CA SER A 84 -1.12 -7.30 -6.73
C SER A 84 0.34 -7.51 -6.34
N PHE A 85 1.29 -7.29 -7.26
CA PHE A 85 2.72 -7.34 -6.96
C PHE A 85 3.10 -6.40 -5.82
N ALA A 86 2.73 -5.11 -5.94
CA ALA A 86 3.04 -4.11 -4.92
C ALA A 86 2.51 -4.53 -3.54
N THR A 87 1.27 -5.05 -3.50
CA THR A 87 0.65 -5.50 -2.25
C THR A 87 1.37 -6.70 -1.66
N ILE A 88 1.64 -7.74 -2.46
CA ILE A 88 2.36 -8.96 -2.01
C ILE A 88 3.79 -8.62 -1.57
N ALA A 89 4.49 -7.77 -2.31
CA ALA A 89 5.85 -7.33 -1.97
C ALA A 89 5.91 -6.65 -0.59
N LEU A 90 4.97 -5.74 -0.33
CA LEU A 90 4.89 -5.00 0.93
C LEU A 90 4.40 -5.89 2.10
N LEU A 91 3.49 -6.84 1.86
CA LEU A 91 3.09 -7.83 2.86
C LEU A 91 4.27 -8.75 3.23
N ASN A 92 5.03 -9.20 2.25
CA ASN A 92 6.21 -10.04 2.47
C ASN A 92 7.34 -9.31 3.22
N ALA A 93 7.43 -7.97 3.11
CA ALA A 93 8.35 -7.17 3.92
C ALA A 93 7.98 -7.18 5.41
N GLY A 94 6.70 -7.37 5.76
CA GLY A 94 6.18 -7.68 7.09
C GLY A 94 6.45 -6.64 8.18
N SER A 95 6.98 -5.47 7.85
CA SER A 95 7.24 -4.41 8.82
C SER A 95 6.00 -3.55 9.08
N GLU A 96 5.89 -2.94 10.26
CA GLU A 96 4.82 -1.95 10.53
C GLU A 96 4.80 -0.84 9.48
N PHE A 97 5.99 -0.45 9.01
CA PHE A 97 6.10 0.57 7.97
C PHE A 97 5.49 0.08 6.64
N SER A 98 5.82 -1.12 6.15
CA SER A 98 5.28 -1.65 4.90
C SER A 98 3.76 -1.88 4.98
N ILE A 99 3.25 -2.32 6.13
CA ILE A 99 1.82 -2.41 6.39
C ILE A 99 1.16 -1.03 6.36
N ASN A 100 1.79 -0.01 6.97
CA ASN A 100 1.29 1.35 6.91
C ASN A 100 1.27 1.89 5.47
N VAL A 101 2.25 1.57 4.63
CA VAL A 101 2.26 1.90 3.19
C VAL A 101 0.97 1.39 2.52
N LEU A 102 0.60 0.13 2.71
CA LEU A 102 -0.64 -0.44 2.16
C LEU A 102 -1.90 0.26 2.67
N VAL A 103 -1.95 0.57 3.96
CA VAL A 103 -3.07 1.32 4.55
C VAL A 103 -3.19 2.72 3.93
N GLN A 104 -2.07 3.41 3.70
CA GLN A 104 -2.08 4.74 3.09
C GLN A 104 -2.42 4.69 1.61
N ALA A 105 -1.98 3.66 0.86
CA ALA A 105 -2.33 3.44 -0.53
C ALA A 105 -3.84 3.21 -0.69
N ALA A 106 -4.41 2.26 0.04
CA ALA A 106 -5.86 2.01 0.02
C ALA A 106 -6.65 3.27 0.42
N ARG A 107 -6.16 4.03 1.41
CA ARG A 107 -6.76 5.31 1.81
C ARG A 107 -6.70 6.34 0.68
N GLY A 108 -5.59 6.43 -0.04
CA GLY A 108 -5.42 7.32 -1.19
C GLY A 108 -6.45 7.04 -2.28
N LEU A 109 -6.61 5.78 -2.67
CA LEU A 109 -7.59 5.34 -3.65
C LEU A 109 -9.03 5.63 -3.21
N PHE A 110 -9.40 5.36 -1.94
CA PHE A 110 -10.73 5.74 -1.43
C PHE A 110 -10.98 7.25 -1.43
N LEU A 111 -9.95 8.05 -1.21
CA LEU A 111 -10.07 9.51 -1.25
C LEU A 111 -10.22 10.02 -2.68
N SER A 112 -9.54 9.40 -3.64
CA SER A 112 -9.68 9.68 -5.07
C SER A 112 -11.10 9.36 -5.55
N ASP A 113 -11.60 8.14 -5.34
CA ASP A 113 -13.00 7.76 -5.66
C ASP A 113 -14.02 8.74 -5.06
N ARG A 114 -13.80 9.16 -3.82
CA ARG A 114 -14.71 10.11 -3.16
C ARG A 114 -14.68 11.50 -3.80
N ARG A 115 -13.51 11.95 -4.25
CA ARG A 115 -13.36 13.22 -4.96
C ARG A 115 -14.12 13.19 -6.27
N ASP A 116 -13.92 12.15 -7.08
CA ASP A 116 -14.48 12.01 -8.42
C ASP A 116 -16.01 11.96 -8.34
N ARG A 117 -16.56 11.18 -7.42
CA ARG A 117 -18.02 11.17 -7.12
C ARG A 117 -18.54 12.53 -6.65
N LYS A 118 -17.76 13.27 -5.85
CA LYS A 118 -18.17 14.60 -5.37
C LYS A 118 -18.17 15.63 -6.52
N GLN A 119 -17.26 15.48 -7.46
CA GLN A 119 -17.19 16.31 -8.67
C GLN A 119 -18.18 15.87 -9.76
N ARG A 120 -18.93 14.78 -9.52
CA ARG A 120 -19.83 14.15 -10.48
C ARG A 120 -19.12 13.79 -11.80
N GLU A 121 -17.87 13.37 -11.68
CA GLU A 121 -17.14 12.81 -12.81
C GLU A 121 -17.76 11.46 -13.17
N GLU A 122 -17.92 11.23 -14.46
CA GLU A 122 -18.38 9.94 -14.97
C GLU A 122 -17.30 8.89 -14.74
N LEU A 123 -17.72 7.68 -14.31
CA LEU A 123 -16.80 6.57 -14.10
C LEU A 123 -16.28 6.09 -15.46
N ASP A 124 -14.97 6.09 -15.63
CA ASP A 124 -14.35 5.58 -16.85
C ASP A 124 -14.13 4.07 -16.72
N PHE A 125 -15.07 3.30 -17.27
CA PHE A 125 -15.00 1.84 -17.30
C PHE A 125 -14.05 1.31 -18.38
N SER A 126 -13.56 2.18 -19.28
CA SER A 126 -12.64 1.86 -20.36
C SER A 126 -11.17 2.11 -19.98
N ASP A 127 -10.91 2.69 -18.81
CA ASP A 127 -9.55 2.92 -18.29
C ASP A 127 -8.83 1.58 -18.12
N VAL A 128 -7.52 1.58 -18.36
CA VAL A 128 -6.66 0.41 -18.17
C VAL A 128 -6.61 -0.03 -16.71
N HIS A 129 -6.79 0.91 -15.78
CA HIS A 129 -6.93 0.62 -14.36
C HIS A 129 -8.35 0.24 -13.97
N GLY A 130 -8.48 -0.55 -12.93
CA GLY A 130 -9.73 -0.71 -12.22
C GLY A 130 -10.15 0.60 -11.55
N LEU A 131 -11.44 0.71 -11.21
CA LEU A 131 -11.91 1.86 -10.46
C LEU A 131 -11.15 1.98 -9.12
N ASP A 132 -10.78 3.18 -8.72
CA ASP A 132 -10.01 3.43 -7.50
C ASP A 132 -10.57 2.71 -6.26
N ARG A 133 -11.90 2.66 -6.14
CA ARG A 133 -12.54 1.93 -5.05
C ARG A 133 -12.34 0.42 -5.16
N GLN A 134 -12.35 -0.16 -6.34
CA GLN A 134 -12.10 -1.59 -6.55
C GLN A 134 -10.65 -1.94 -6.20
N ARG A 135 -9.70 -1.13 -6.65
CA ARG A 135 -8.27 -1.25 -6.31
C ARG A 135 -8.04 -1.17 -4.80
N ALA A 136 -8.67 -0.19 -4.12
CA ALA A 136 -8.58 -0.07 -2.66
C ALA A 136 -9.10 -1.30 -1.92
N TYR A 137 -10.25 -1.86 -2.36
CA TYR A 137 -10.78 -3.09 -1.77
C TYR A 137 -9.90 -4.30 -2.08
N GLN A 138 -9.26 -4.37 -3.24
CA GLN A 138 -8.35 -5.45 -3.58
C GLN A 138 -7.12 -5.45 -2.67
N ILE A 139 -6.48 -4.29 -2.45
CA ILE A 139 -5.37 -4.15 -1.50
C ILE A 139 -5.78 -4.65 -0.11
N ILE A 140 -6.92 -4.16 0.41
CA ILE A 140 -7.39 -4.57 1.74
C ILE A 140 -7.76 -6.05 1.79
N CYS A 141 -8.30 -6.61 0.71
CA CYS A 141 -8.61 -8.04 0.64
C CYS A 141 -7.33 -8.90 0.71
N LEU A 142 -6.27 -8.53 -0.01
CA LEU A 142 -5.00 -9.22 0.09
C LEU A 142 -4.38 -9.10 1.50
N MET A 143 -4.52 -7.95 2.15
CA MET A 143 -4.13 -7.78 3.56
C MET A 143 -4.93 -8.72 4.47
N VAL A 144 -6.25 -8.73 4.37
CA VAL A 144 -7.13 -9.64 5.14
C VAL A 144 -6.82 -11.10 4.84
N GLY A 145 -6.53 -11.44 3.59
CA GLY A 145 -6.16 -12.79 3.19
C GLY A 145 -4.84 -13.25 3.80
N SER A 146 -3.89 -12.34 3.98
CA SER A 146 -2.59 -12.64 4.61
C SER A 146 -2.69 -12.86 6.12
N ASP A 147 -3.54 -12.10 6.80
CA ASP A 147 -3.83 -12.22 8.24
C ASP A 147 -5.23 -11.66 8.55
N GLN A 148 -6.21 -12.55 8.55
CA GLN A 148 -7.62 -12.16 8.75
C GLN A 148 -7.86 -11.58 10.16
N GLU A 149 -7.18 -12.08 11.17
CA GLU A 149 -7.39 -11.61 12.54
C GLU A 149 -6.86 -10.19 12.71
N HIS A 150 -5.66 -9.94 12.25
CA HIS A 150 -4.99 -8.64 12.32
C HIS A 150 -5.73 -7.56 11.52
N PHE A 151 -6.18 -7.87 10.30
CA PHE A 151 -6.76 -6.86 9.41
C PHE A 151 -8.29 -6.79 9.41
N ARG A 152 -8.97 -7.59 10.24
CA ARG A 152 -10.44 -7.60 10.35
C ARG A 152 -11.02 -6.22 10.65
N GLU A 153 -10.46 -5.52 11.62
CA GLU A 153 -10.95 -4.18 12.00
C GLU A 153 -10.80 -3.17 10.86
N LEU A 154 -9.72 -3.27 10.07
CA LEU A 154 -9.54 -2.44 8.89
C LEU A 154 -10.62 -2.70 7.85
N ALA A 155 -10.89 -3.97 7.54
CA ALA A 155 -11.94 -4.37 6.60
C ALA A 155 -13.33 -3.90 7.05
N ASP A 156 -13.64 -3.99 8.34
CA ASP A 156 -14.89 -3.52 8.92
C ASP A 156 -15.04 -2.01 8.83
N ARG A 157 -13.98 -1.26 9.09
CA ARG A 157 -13.96 0.22 8.97
C ARG A 157 -14.28 0.69 7.54
N VAL A 158 -13.82 -0.05 6.53
CA VAL A 158 -14.13 0.24 5.12
C VAL A 158 -15.43 -0.42 4.64
N ARG A 159 -16.15 -1.12 5.54
CA ARG A 159 -17.41 -1.80 5.26
C ARG A 159 -17.29 -2.90 4.19
N MET A 160 -16.19 -3.63 4.19
CA MET A 160 -16.07 -4.85 3.38
C MET A 160 -17.04 -5.90 3.92
N ALA A 161 -17.87 -6.48 3.04
CA ALA A 161 -18.84 -7.51 3.42
C ALA A 161 -18.13 -8.71 4.06
N ARG A 162 -18.72 -9.29 5.11
CA ARG A 162 -18.13 -10.43 5.83
C ARG A 162 -17.89 -11.64 4.92
N ASP A 163 -18.79 -11.86 3.96
CA ASP A 163 -18.62 -12.93 2.98
C ASP A 163 -17.39 -12.72 2.13
N ARG A 164 -17.15 -11.47 1.72
CA ARG A 164 -15.93 -11.12 0.98
C ARG A 164 -14.67 -11.30 1.83
N GLN A 165 -14.70 -10.87 3.09
CA GLN A 165 -13.56 -11.07 4.00
C GLN A 165 -13.19 -12.56 4.14
N ARG A 166 -14.17 -13.48 4.14
CA ARG A 166 -13.92 -14.93 4.22
C ARG A 166 -13.23 -15.50 2.98
N THR A 167 -13.44 -14.91 1.82
CA THR A 167 -12.84 -15.38 0.55
C THR A 167 -11.50 -14.73 0.23
N CYS A 168 -11.10 -13.68 0.93
CA CYS A 168 -9.84 -12.96 0.68
C CYS A 168 -8.59 -13.85 0.83
N GLY A 169 -8.67 -14.92 1.64
CA GLY A 169 -7.58 -15.90 1.76
C GLY A 169 -7.23 -16.55 0.42
N ASN A 170 -8.24 -16.91 -0.38
CA ASN A 170 -8.02 -17.48 -1.71
C ASN A 170 -7.32 -16.46 -2.63
N ASP A 171 -7.80 -15.21 -2.66
CA ASP A 171 -7.20 -14.15 -3.48
C ASP A 171 -5.73 -13.92 -3.11
N TYR A 172 -5.42 -13.92 -1.81
CA TYR A 172 -4.05 -13.72 -1.34
C TYR A 172 -3.14 -14.89 -1.73
N GLU A 173 -3.57 -16.13 -1.49
CA GLU A 173 -2.75 -17.30 -1.83
C GLU A 173 -2.57 -17.43 -3.34
N ASP A 174 -3.60 -17.17 -4.16
CA ASP A 174 -3.49 -17.15 -5.61
C ASP A 174 -2.50 -16.10 -6.11
N ALA A 175 -2.61 -14.87 -5.63
CA ALA A 175 -1.70 -13.78 -6.00
C ALA A 175 -0.25 -14.07 -5.57
N LYS A 176 -0.07 -14.52 -4.35
CA LYS A 176 1.24 -14.89 -3.79
C LYS A 176 1.87 -16.04 -4.58
N TYR A 177 1.10 -17.09 -4.86
CA TYR A 177 1.57 -18.22 -5.63
C TYR A 177 1.96 -17.81 -7.06
N ALA A 178 1.12 -17.00 -7.73
CA ALA A 178 1.39 -16.54 -9.08
C ALA A 178 2.71 -15.75 -9.14
N TRP A 179 2.87 -14.73 -8.31
CA TRP A 179 4.07 -13.91 -8.28
C TRP A 179 5.32 -14.69 -7.84
N HIS A 180 5.18 -15.59 -6.85
CA HIS A 180 6.29 -16.47 -6.47
C HIS A 180 6.73 -17.36 -7.61
N SER A 181 5.78 -18.03 -8.27
CA SER A 181 6.07 -18.95 -9.37
C SER A 181 6.70 -18.25 -10.57
N LEU A 182 6.22 -17.06 -10.92
CA LEU A 182 6.75 -16.29 -12.06
C LEU A 182 8.15 -15.74 -11.79
N LEU A 183 8.46 -15.38 -10.55
CA LEU A 183 9.72 -14.73 -10.20
C LEU A 183 10.77 -15.67 -9.63
N GLU A 184 10.44 -16.91 -9.31
CA GLU A 184 11.37 -17.84 -8.65
C GLU A 184 12.63 -18.11 -9.49
N SER A 185 12.49 -18.30 -10.81
CA SER A 185 13.62 -18.51 -11.72
C SER A 185 14.49 -17.26 -11.94
N HIS A 186 14.02 -16.12 -11.48
CA HIS A 186 14.69 -14.83 -11.60
C HIS A 186 15.23 -14.31 -10.27
N ARG A 187 15.22 -15.15 -9.23
CA ARG A 187 15.78 -14.78 -7.95
C ARG A 187 17.29 -14.60 -8.03
N HIS A 188 17.74 -13.60 -7.33
CA HIS A 188 19.15 -13.37 -7.11
C HIS A 188 19.72 -14.47 -6.19
N ALA A 189 20.72 -15.19 -6.64
CA ALA A 189 21.46 -16.11 -5.80
C ALA A 189 22.58 -15.36 -5.05
N ASP A 190 22.85 -15.76 -3.80
CA ASP A 190 23.90 -15.14 -3.00
C ASP A 190 25.24 -15.14 -3.74
N GLY A 191 25.82 -13.94 -3.93
CA GLY A 191 27.11 -13.76 -4.58
C GLY A 191 27.06 -13.70 -6.12
N GLU A 192 25.91 -13.85 -6.76
CA GLU A 192 25.81 -13.63 -8.18
C GLU A 192 25.66 -12.13 -8.53
N PRO A 193 26.24 -11.66 -9.65
CA PRO A 193 26.11 -10.27 -10.04
C PRO A 193 24.67 -10.01 -10.52
N THR A 194 24.05 -8.97 -10.03
CA THR A 194 22.86 -8.39 -10.63
C THR A 194 23.21 -7.12 -11.40
N ALA A 195 22.39 -6.75 -12.37
CA ALA A 195 22.60 -5.49 -13.08
C ALA A 195 22.37 -4.28 -12.16
N THR A 196 23.04 -3.19 -12.47
CA THR A 196 22.99 -1.96 -11.66
C THR A 196 21.64 -1.25 -11.79
N ILE A 197 21.20 -0.63 -10.69
CA ILE A 197 20.07 0.30 -10.68
C ILE A 197 20.64 1.70 -10.47
N GLU A 198 20.51 2.56 -11.48
CA GLU A 198 20.87 3.97 -11.36
C GLU A 198 19.72 4.73 -10.68
N ILE A 199 20.03 5.51 -9.64
CA ILE A 199 19.05 6.32 -8.93
C ILE A 199 19.28 7.79 -9.21
N ALA A 200 18.22 8.54 -9.54
CA ALA A 200 18.27 9.97 -9.74
C ALA A 200 17.10 10.71 -9.11
N TYR A 201 17.41 11.70 -8.29
CA TYR A 201 16.45 12.68 -7.80
C TYR A 201 16.67 14.00 -8.54
N GLU A 202 15.86 14.26 -9.54
CA GLU A 202 15.95 15.53 -10.27
C GLU A 202 15.45 16.70 -9.41
N ALA A 203 15.91 17.90 -9.73
CA ALA A 203 15.50 19.09 -9.01
C ALA A 203 14.00 19.34 -9.22
N GLY A 204 13.23 19.34 -8.13
CA GLY A 204 11.81 19.67 -8.17
C GLY A 204 11.60 21.13 -8.61
N GLN A 205 10.57 21.38 -9.41
CA GLN A 205 10.21 22.73 -9.84
C GLN A 205 9.25 23.42 -8.87
N GLY A 206 9.38 24.70 -8.68
CA GLY A 206 8.48 25.51 -7.84
C GLY A 206 8.24 24.90 -6.46
N ASN A 207 6.98 24.65 -6.14
CA ASN A 207 6.55 24.07 -4.88
C ASN A 207 6.95 22.58 -4.71
N LEU A 208 7.37 21.90 -5.79
CA LEU A 208 7.76 20.51 -5.78
C LEU A 208 9.15 20.27 -5.18
N LYS A 209 9.98 21.32 -5.08
CA LYS A 209 11.30 21.26 -4.43
C LYS A 209 11.28 20.66 -3.02
N ARG A 210 10.19 20.88 -2.28
CA ARG A 210 10.02 20.31 -0.94
C ARG A 210 9.87 18.80 -0.97
N TYR A 211 9.15 18.27 -1.97
CA TYR A 211 8.96 16.83 -2.14
C TYR A 211 10.24 16.15 -2.57
N ALA A 212 10.96 16.73 -3.55
CA ALA A 212 12.27 16.22 -3.96
C ALA A 212 13.21 16.02 -2.76
N ARG A 213 13.36 17.05 -1.92
CA ARG A 213 14.16 16.96 -0.68
C ARG A 213 13.62 15.93 0.31
N SER A 214 12.28 15.87 0.48
CA SER A 214 11.69 14.92 1.43
C SER A 214 11.90 13.49 1.00
N PHE A 215 11.68 13.15 -0.26
CA PHE A 215 11.84 11.77 -0.75
C PHE A 215 13.30 11.34 -0.76
N GLN A 216 14.21 12.22 -1.13
CA GLN A 216 15.65 11.96 -1.02
C GLN A 216 16.07 11.76 0.45
N SER A 217 15.53 12.56 1.39
CA SER A 217 15.89 12.43 2.82
C SER A 217 15.39 11.14 3.46
N VAL A 218 14.37 10.50 2.91
CA VAL A 218 13.87 9.19 3.37
C VAL A 218 14.34 8.04 2.49
N ALA A 219 15.26 8.31 1.55
CA ALA A 219 15.87 7.30 0.67
C ALA A 219 14.81 6.44 -0.05
N LEU A 220 13.79 7.10 -0.67
CA LEU A 220 12.64 6.41 -1.25
C LEU A 220 13.02 5.49 -2.42
N LEU A 221 13.82 6.01 -3.37
CA LEU A 221 14.28 5.22 -4.51
C LEU A 221 15.29 4.15 -4.09
N GLU A 222 16.11 4.43 -3.09
CA GLU A 222 17.04 3.47 -2.52
C GLU A 222 16.28 2.25 -1.94
N ALA A 223 15.17 2.48 -1.23
CA ALA A 223 14.35 1.39 -0.70
C ALA A 223 13.75 0.52 -1.82
N LEU A 224 13.32 1.10 -2.94
CA LEU A 224 12.86 0.38 -4.12
C LEU A 224 14.01 -0.38 -4.79
N SER A 225 15.13 0.28 -4.99
CA SER A 225 16.34 -0.30 -5.58
C SER A 225 16.86 -1.49 -4.77
N ASP A 226 16.97 -1.32 -3.45
CA ASP A 226 17.42 -2.38 -2.53
C ASP A 226 16.47 -3.58 -2.55
N TYR A 227 15.16 -3.32 -2.62
CA TYR A 227 14.19 -4.40 -2.75
C TYR A 227 14.38 -5.20 -4.03
N ALA A 228 14.54 -4.52 -5.19
CA ALA A 228 14.69 -5.17 -6.47
C ALA A 228 16.03 -5.91 -6.58
N SER A 229 17.15 -5.24 -6.28
CA SER A 229 18.50 -5.78 -6.46
C SER A 229 18.84 -6.91 -5.48
N SER A 230 18.28 -6.88 -4.27
CA SER A 230 18.50 -7.96 -3.29
C SER A 230 17.69 -9.22 -3.57
N ARG A 231 16.69 -9.17 -4.44
CA ARG A 231 15.77 -10.29 -4.69
C ARG A 231 15.85 -10.88 -6.08
N TYR A 232 16.20 -10.07 -7.07
CA TYR A 232 16.09 -10.45 -8.48
C TYR A 232 17.39 -10.23 -9.24
N ALA A 233 17.76 -11.22 -10.05
CA ALA A 233 18.87 -11.16 -10.99
C ALA A 233 18.44 -10.35 -12.23
N LEU A 234 18.48 -9.04 -12.14
CA LEU A 234 18.07 -8.16 -13.24
C LEU A 234 18.93 -8.42 -14.48
N PRO A 235 18.32 -8.63 -15.67
CA PRO A 235 19.03 -9.02 -16.89
C PRO A 235 19.83 -7.85 -17.51
N ARG A 236 19.56 -6.61 -17.09
CA ARG A 236 20.20 -5.40 -17.61
C ARG A 236 20.11 -4.24 -16.61
N PRO A 237 20.97 -3.21 -16.76
CA PRO A 237 20.83 -1.99 -15.98
C PRO A 237 19.48 -1.31 -16.21
N ILE A 238 18.93 -0.76 -15.15
CA ILE A 238 17.71 0.06 -15.17
C ILE A 238 17.96 1.38 -14.45
N LYS A 239 17.06 2.33 -14.65
CA LYS A 239 17.09 3.62 -13.98
C LYS A 239 15.80 3.85 -13.21
N MET A 240 15.93 4.40 -11.99
CA MET A 240 14.82 4.87 -11.16
C MET A 240 14.96 6.38 -10.96
N VAL A 241 13.96 7.14 -11.36
CA VAL A 241 14.01 8.60 -11.37
C VAL A 241 12.81 9.20 -10.64
N MET A 242 13.06 10.19 -9.80
CA MET A 242 12.02 11.11 -9.37
C MET A 242 12.22 12.46 -10.03
N ALA A 243 11.18 12.97 -10.70
CA ALA A 243 11.27 14.20 -11.50
C ALA A 243 10.02 15.07 -11.39
N SER A 244 10.09 16.30 -11.89
CA SER A 244 8.91 17.11 -12.20
C SER A 244 8.48 16.85 -13.63
N CYS A 245 7.35 16.17 -13.82
CA CYS A 245 6.85 15.74 -15.12
C CYS A 245 5.82 16.71 -15.73
N GLY A 246 5.35 17.69 -14.96
CA GLY A 246 4.25 18.58 -15.37
C GLY A 246 2.86 18.00 -15.13
N ASP A 247 2.74 16.71 -14.87
CA ASP A 247 1.49 16.01 -14.52
C ASP A 247 1.72 14.98 -13.41
N ALA A 248 0.64 14.63 -12.69
CA ALA A 248 0.67 13.64 -11.62
C ALA A 248 0.67 12.24 -12.24
N ASN A 249 1.83 11.66 -12.41
CA ASN A 249 2.04 10.39 -13.10
C ASN A 249 3.19 9.58 -12.48
N ALA A 250 3.22 8.29 -12.78
CA ALA A 250 4.37 7.40 -12.68
C ALA A 250 4.32 6.44 -13.87
N ALA A 251 5.45 5.92 -14.27
CA ALA A 251 5.51 4.97 -15.37
C ALA A 251 6.82 4.17 -15.37
N TRP A 252 6.72 2.88 -15.72
CA TRP A 252 7.80 2.13 -16.30
C TRP A 252 7.86 2.39 -17.81
N VAL A 253 8.99 2.83 -18.32
CA VAL A 253 9.22 3.11 -19.74
C VAL A 253 10.15 2.04 -20.31
N SER A 254 9.59 1.00 -20.91
CA SER A 254 10.31 -0.17 -21.45
C SER A 254 11.43 0.22 -22.42
N SER A 255 11.19 1.18 -23.32
CA SER A 255 12.17 1.61 -24.31
C SER A 255 13.40 2.31 -23.72
N ALA A 256 13.28 2.86 -22.51
CA ALA A 256 14.34 3.54 -21.78
C ALA A 256 14.84 2.75 -20.56
N TYR A 257 14.20 1.62 -20.24
CA TYR A 257 14.43 0.86 -19.01
C TYR A 257 14.43 1.74 -17.76
N THR A 258 13.47 2.66 -17.72
CA THR A 258 13.40 3.68 -16.68
C THR A 258 12.04 3.66 -15.98
N GLU A 259 12.07 3.56 -14.65
CA GLU A 259 10.95 3.85 -13.78
C GLU A 259 10.97 5.33 -13.41
N THR A 260 9.90 6.05 -13.66
CA THR A 260 9.77 7.47 -13.34
C THR A 260 8.62 7.72 -12.37
N LEU A 261 8.90 8.38 -11.25
CA LEU A 261 7.92 8.82 -10.27
C LEU A 261 7.85 10.34 -10.26
N CYS A 262 6.70 10.91 -10.64
CA CYS A 262 6.55 12.37 -10.76
C CYS A 262 6.23 13.00 -9.40
N TYR A 263 6.92 14.09 -9.03
CA TYR A 263 6.66 14.81 -7.77
C TYR A 263 5.25 15.37 -7.66
N GLU A 264 4.58 15.57 -8.77
CA GLU A 264 3.18 16.03 -8.85
C GLU A 264 2.21 15.07 -8.16
N LEU A 265 2.48 13.76 -8.15
CA LEU A 265 1.73 12.76 -7.40
C LEU A 265 1.66 13.09 -5.90
N ALA A 266 2.80 13.51 -5.33
CA ALA A 266 2.86 13.94 -3.93
C ALA A 266 2.02 15.19 -3.69
N GLY A 267 1.98 16.10 -4.66
CA GLY A 267 1.13 17.28 -4.65
C GLY A 267 -0.35 16.93 -4.65
N ALA A 268 -0.78 16.04 -5.54
CA ALA A 268 -2.13 15.51 -5.63
C ALA A 268 -2.53 14.79 -4.32
N SER A 269 -1.72 13.88 -3.83
CA SER A 269 -1.93 13.20 -2.55
C SER A 269 -2.09 14.19 -1.39
N SER A 270 -1.31 15.27 -1.35
CA SER A 270 -1.42 16.30 -0.30
C SER A 270 -2.72 17.10 -0.33
N ILE A 271 -3.39 17.21 -1.49
CA ILE A 271 -4.69 17.87 -1.63
C ILE A 271 -5.78 17.05 -0.94
N PHE A 272 -5.75 15.72 -1.04
CA PHE A 272 -6.70 14.84 -0.35
C PHE A 272 -6.69 15.03 1.16
N THR A 273 -5.52 15.19 1.77
CA THR A 273 -5.40 15.44 3.20
C THR A 273 -5.94 16.81 3.62
N ARG A 274 -5.93 17.80 2.74
CA ARG A 274 -6.52 19.14 2.99
C ARG A 274 -8.05 19.12 2.88
N ALA A 275 -8.60 18.47 1.85
CA ALA A 275 -10.04 18.39 1.65
C ALA A 275 -10.76 17.64 2.77
N SER A 276 -10.15 16.60 3.34
CA SER A 276 -10.69 15.90 4.51
C SER A 276 -10.77 16.76 5.77
N ARG A 277 -9.92 17.80 5.91
CA ARG A 277 -9.98 18.77 7.02
C ARG A 277 -11.20 19.68 6.93
N GLN A 278 -11.60 20.10 5.74
CA GLN A 278 -12.77 20.98 5.58
C GLN A 278 -14.08 20.25 5.90
N THR A 279 -14.19 18.98 5.55
CA THR A 279 -15.38 18.17 5.86
C THR A 279 -15.47 17.80 7.35
N ALA A 280 -14.35 17.64 8.06
CA ALA A 280 -14.33 17.37 9.49
C ALA A 280 -14.70 18.64 10.30
N LYS A 281 -14.24 19.84 9.90
CA LYS A 281 -14.64 21.09 10.55
C LYS A 281 -16.13 21.42 10.39
N CYS A 282 -16.76 21.06 9.26
CA CYS A 282 -18.19 21.28 9.04
C CYS A 282 -19.10 20.38 9.88
N ARG A 283 -18.58 19.25 10.41
CA ARG A 283 -19.36 18.33 11.27
C ARG A 283 -19.31 18.66 12.75
N THR A 284 -18.40 19.52 13.20
CA THR A 284 -18.23 19.87 14.61
C THR A 284 -18.85 21.20 15.04
N THR A 285 -19.28 22.02 14.08
CA THR A 285 -20.06 23.24 14.36
C THR A 285 -21.50 23.04 13.89
N GLY A 286 -22.30 22.41 14.77
CA GLY A 286 -23.76 22.38 14.61
C GLY A 286 -24.35 23.77 14.88
N SER A 287 -24.30 24.65 13.92
CA SER A 287 -25.17 25.79 13.82
C SER A 287 -25.49 26.03 12.35
N TYR A 288 -26.75 25.79 12.03
CA TYR A 288 -27.37 26.08 10.75
C TYR A 288 -27.38 27.60 10.56
N GLN A 289 -26.31 28.14 9.98
CA GLN A 289 -26.39 29.47 9.37
C GLN A 289 -26.37 29.29 7.86
N ARG A 290 -27.52 29.62 7.28
CA ARG A 290 -27.75 29.75 5.85
C ARG A 290 -26.81 30.85 5.31
N MET A 291 -25.65 30.48 4.77
CA MET A 291 -24.79 31.42 4.07
C MET A 291 -25.35 31.68 2.68
N SER A 292 -25.71 32.95 2.46
CA SER A 292 -26.08 33.53 1.19
C SER A 292 -24.99 33.30 0.12
N ARG A 293 -25.45 33.09 -1.10
CA ARG A 293 -24.67 32.96 -2.33
C ARG A 293 -23.69 34.14 -2.47
N GLY A 294 -22.39 33.82 -2.60
CA GLY A 294 -21.40 34.80 -3.02
C GLY A 294 -19.98 34.46 -2.56
N SER A 295 -19.25 33.85 -3.42
CA SER A 295 -17.79 33.69 -3.56
C SER A 295 -17.39 32.25 -3.85
N ALA A 296 -17.74 31.76 -5.02
CA ALA A 296 -17.11 30.59 -5.61
C ALA A 296 -15.70 30.99 -6.08
N LEU A 297 -14.68 30.47 -5.42
CA LEU A 297 -13.32 30.49 -5.96
C LEU A 297 -13.36 29.71 -7.28
N ARG A 298 -13.31 30.42 -8.42
CA ARG A 298 -13.21 29.82 -9.74
C ARG A 298 -11.84 29.13 -9.85
N ILE A 299 -11.79 27.85 -9.54
CA ILE A 299 -10.75 26.98 -10.07
C ILE A 299 -11.13 26.79 -11.55
N THR A 300 -10.31 27.36 -12.43
CA THR A 300 -10.58 27.27 -13.88
C THR A 300 -10.58 25.79 -14.30
N ARG A 301 -11.49 25.45 -15.23
CA ARG A 301 -11.65 24.08 -15.79
C ARG A 301 -10.33 23.42 -16.27
N ARG A 302 -9.28 24.20 -16.50
CA ARG A 302 -7.93 23.71 -16.86
C ARG A 302 -7.20 23.04 -15.71
N GLN A 303 -7.39 23.50 -14.47
CA GLN A 303 -6.71 22.91 -13.30
C GLN A 303 -7.39 21.63 -12.81
N ALA A 304 -8.67 21.45 -13.06
CA ALA A 304 -9.40 20.23 -12.71
C ALA A 304 -9.06 19.04 -13.62
N ARG A 305 -8.70 19.31 -14.89
CA ARG A 305 -8.30 18.23 -15.83
C ARG A 305 -6.90 17.70 -15.60
N SER A 306 -6.00 18.48 -15.00
CA SER A 306 -4.60 18.07 -14.77
C SER A 306 -4.39 17.20 -13.52
N THR A 307 -5.42 16.97 -12.72
CA THR A 307 -5.33 16.19 -11.48
C THR A 307 -5.91 14.77 -11.58
N ARG A 308 -6.19 14.27 -12.78
CA ARG A 308 -6.38 12.83 -12.96
C ARG A 308 -5.03 12.16 -12.73
N LEU A 309 -4.94 11.35 -11.71
CA LEU A 309 -3.88 10.36 -11.53
C LEU A 309 -3.99 9.38 -12.71
N ARG A 310 -3.35 9.70 -13.83
CA ARG A 310 -3.19 8.75 -14.92
C ARG A 310 -1.91 7.99 -14.66
N TRP A 311 -2.09 6.75 -14.34
CA TRP A 311 -1.05 5.75 -14.38
C TRP A 311 -0.97 5.22 -15.80
N ARG A 312 0.14 5.32 -16.44
CA ARG A 312 0.45 4.65 -17.71
C ARG A 312 1.45 3.55 -17.50
#